data_9a132f14d26c3fbd6e99b4d048d76705
#
_entry.id   9a132f14d26c3fbd6e99b4d048d76705
#
_cell.length_a   1.000
_cell.length_b   1.000
_cell.length_c   1.000
_cell.angle_alpha   90.00
_cell.angle_beta   90.00
_cell.angle_gamma   90.00
#
_symmetry.space_group_name_H-M   'P 1'
#
loop_
_entity.id
_entity.type
_entity.pdbx_description
1 polymer ?
#
loop_
_entity_poly.entity_id
_entity_poly.type
_entity_poly.pdbx_seq_one_letter_code
_entity_poly.pdbx_strand_id
1 'polypeptide(L)'
;MSGFRVLDLVKPFSPFLPEVIAPERKVQFQQRVMWTIITLLIFLVMSEIPLYGIVSSDSSDPLFWLRMMLASNRGTLMELGISPIVSSGMLFQLLQGTKIIHVDMQNKNDRETFQTAQKLLAILLAVGKPPCITIVILLDELLQKGYGLGSGVSLFTATNTCEQVFWKAFAPTTSSSAKGTEFDGAVVAMFHLLGSRKDKKRALIEAFYRPNLPNMFQLLATLVVFFTVVYLQGFRIELPMKSTRQRGPYGLYPIRLFYTSNIPIMLESALASNIFIISQLLFMRWPNNLFIKLLGTWDARPGSSQLYANGGLAYYIQPPFNFTEALLDPIKTTIYIAFVLGSCAVFSTTWIEISGTSPRDVAKQFKEQGLVIAGHRDTSAYKELKKIIPIAAAFGGATIGALSVVCDLMGTLGSGTSILLAVTTIYGYYELAVKEGGFNKSLVSGFSEGI
;
A
#
# COMPACT_ATOMS: atom_id res chain seq x y z
N MET A 1 18.48 21.53 31.57
CA MET A 1 19.66 21.24 30.74
C MET A 1 19.11 20.73 29.39
N SER A 2 19.16 21.59 28.38
CA SER A 2 18.75 21.21 27.03
C SER A 2 19.81 20.32 26.40
N GLY A 3 19.70 19.02 26.57
CA GLY A 3 20.55 18.09 25.86
C GLY A 3 20.40 18.34 24.36
N PHE A 4 21.48 18.29 23.61
CA PHE A 4 21.53 18.40 22.17
C PHE A 4 20.55 17.34 21.57
N ARG A 5 19.47 17.82 20.99
CA ARG A 5 18.49 16.95 20.33
C ARG A 5 18.90 16.77 18.87
N VAL A 6 18.93 15.53 18.38
CA VAL A 6 19.25 15.24 16.98
C VAL A 6 18.38 16.04 16.01
N LEU A 7 17.13 16.35 16.39
CA LEU A 7 16.20 17.20 15.65
C LEU A 7 16.67 18.66 15.50
N ASP A 8 17.46 19.18 16.44
CA ASP A 8 17.95 20.56 16.35
C ASP A 8 18.97 20.75 15.20
N LEU A 9 19.58 19.66 14.74
CA LEU A 9 20.51 19.65 13.61
C LEU A 9 19.81 19.93 12.26
N VAL A 10 18.49 19.72 12.21
CA VAL A 10 17.68 19.94 10.99
C VAL A 10 17.22 21.40 10.87
N LYS A 11 17.11 22.13 11.98
CA LYS A 11 16.63 23.53 12.02
C LYS A 11 17.32 24.48 11.01
N PRO A 12 18.67 24.46 10.84
CA PRO A 12 19.32 25.34 9.89
C PRO A 12 18.95 25.05 8.42
N PHE A 13 18.48 23.83 8.11
CA PHE A 13 18.08 23.45 6.76
C PHE A 13 16.60 23.75 6.45
N SER A 14 15.79 24.02 7.48
CA SER A 14 14.36 24.33 7.34
C SER A 14 14.07 25.45 6.33
N PRO A 15 14.77 26.60 6.30
CA PRO A 15 14.46 27.69 5.37
C PRO A 15 14.77 27.38 3.90
N PHE A 16 15.57 26.34 3.62
CA PHE A 16 15.91 25.94 2.24
C PHE A 16 14.93 24.93 1.64
N LEU A 17 14.08 24.32 2.47
CA LEU A 17 13.12 23.35 2.01
C LEU A 17 11.82 24.05 1.54
N PRO A 18 11.35 23.77 0.31
CA PRO A 18 10.07 24.28 -0.14
C PRO A 18 8.94 23.73 0.71
N GLU A 19 8.06 24.60 1.17
CA GLU A 19 6.95 24.23 2.04
C GLU A 19 5.63 24.82 1.53
N VAL A 20 4.58 24.01 1.55
CA VAL A 20 3.22 24.45 1.19
C VAL A 20 2.56 25.08 2.43
N ILE A 21 2.01 26.26 2.28
CA ILE A 21 1.30 26.95 3.35
C ILE A 21 -0.07 26.29 3.54
N ALA A 22 -0.41 25.98 4.79
CA ALA A 22 -1.73 25.43 5.11
C ALA A 22 -2.83 26.50 4.89
N PRO A 23 -4.04 26.14 4.40
CA PRO A 23 -5.11 27.09 4.17
C PRO A 23 -5.61 27.64 5.50
N GLU A 24 -5.84 28.97 5.58
CA GLU A 24 -6.38 29.64 6.78
C GLU A 24 -7.81 29.22 7.10
N ARG A 25 -8.59 28.89 6.06
CA ARG A 25 -9.98 28.43 6.18
C ARG A 25 -10.13 27.01 5.67
N LYS A 26 -11.06 26.26 6.25
CA LYS A 26 -11.38 24.91 5.80
C LYS A 26 -11.86 24.95 4.34
N VAL A 27 -11.13 24.27 3.46
CA VAL A 27 -11.44 24.19 2.02
C VAL A 27 -12.72 23.39 1.80
N GLN A 28 -13.60 23.84 0.90
CA GLN A 28 -14.83 23.15 0.55
C GLN A 28 -14.54 21.79 -0.08
N PHE A 29 -15.44 20.82 0.10
CA PHE A 29 -15.25 19.45 -0.42
C PHE A 29 -15.02 19.42 -1.94
N GLN A 30 -15.79 20.18 -2.72
CA GLN A 30 -15.64 20.25 -4.17
C GLN A 30 -14.24 20.74 -4.59
N GLN A 31 -13.71 21.75 -3.92
CA GLN A 31 -12.37 22.28 -4.19
C GLN A 31 -11.29 21.25 -3.82
N ARG A 32 -11.47 20.50 -2.73
CA ARG A 32 -10.55 19.43 -2.36
C ARG A 32 -10.53 18.29 -3.39
N VAL A 33 -11.69 17.91 -3.90
CA VAL A 33 -11.77 16.92 -4.99
C VAL A 33 -11.06 17.44 -6.24
N MET A 34 -11.27 18.69 -6.62
CA MET A 34 -10.61 19.31 -7.79
C MET A 34 -9.09 19.32 -7.64
N TRP A 35 -8.57 19.78 -6.48
CA TRP A 35 -7.13 19.74 -6.21
C TRP A 35 -6.56 18.31 -6.24
N THR A 36 -7.30 17.36 -5.72
CA THR A 36 -6.89 15.94 -5.76
C THR A 36 -6.79 15.43 -7.18
N ILE A 37 -7.75 15.76 -8.05
CA ILE A 37 -7.72 15.38 -9.48
C ILE A 37 -6.53 16.03 -10.19
N ILE A 38 -6.27 17.31 -9.95
CA ILE A 38 -5.14 18.02 -10.55
C ILE A 38 -3.79 17.37 -10.14
N THR A 39 -3.63 17.08 -8.85
CA THR A 39 -2.40 16.44 -8.35
C THR A 39 -2.20 15.04 -8.92
N LEU A 40 -3.28 14.25 -9.09
CA LEU A 40 -3.22 12.95 -9.74
C LEU A 40 -2.85 13.06 -11.22
N LEU A 41 -3.41 14.03 -11.92
CA LEU A 41 -3.10 14.25 -13.33
C LEU A 41 -1.62 14.61 -13.51
N ILE A 42 -1.08 15.51 -12.68
CA ILE A 42 0.34 15.84 -12.69
C ILE A 42 1.19 14.59 -12.42
N PHE A 43 0.81 13.79 -11.42
CA PHE A 43 1.52 12.55 -11.08
C PHE A 43 1.53 11.57 -12.26
N LEU A 44 0.38 11.30 -12.90
CA LEU A 44 0.28 10.40 -14.06
C LEU A 44 1.11 10.89 -15.25
N VAL A 45 1.04 12.18 -15.56
CA VAL A 45 1.86 12.77 -16.65
C VAL A 45 3.35 12.58 -16.35
N MET A 46 3.80 12.81 -15.12
CA MET A 46 5.20 12.59 -14.74
C MET A 46 5.61 11.11 -14.78
N SER A 47 4.68 10.18 -14.53
CA SER A 47 4.96 8.74 -14.58
C SER A 47 5.18 8.22 -16.01
N GLU A 48 4.64 8.91 -17.01
CA GLU A 48 4.73 8.51 -18.43
C GLU A 48 5.86 9.22 -19.20
N ILE A 49 6.35 10.37 -18.72
CA ILE A 49 7.41 11.10 -19.42
C ILE A 49 8.75 10.39 -19.28
N PRO A 50 9.34 9.88 -20.39
CA PRO A 50 10.64 9.22 -20.34
C PRO A 50 11.76 10.22 -20.11
N LEU A 51 12.79 9.79 -19.39
CA LEU A 51 14.01 10.56 -19.18
C LEU A 51 14.90 10.48 -20.42
N TYR A 52 15.37 11.64 -20.87
CA TYR A 52 16.30 11.73 -22.00
C TYR A 52 17.63 11.03 -21.68
N GLY A 53 18.11 10.19 -22.60
CA GLY A 53 19.41 9.53 -22.50
C GLY A 53 19.42 8.20 -21.71
N ILE A 54 18.29 7.78 -21.16
CA ILE A 54 18.17 6.45 -20.56
C ILE A 54 17.62 5.47 -21.59
N VAL A 55 18.49 4.58 -22.07
CA VAL A 55 18.07 3.45 -22.90
C VAL A 55 17.40 2.43 -21.98
N SER A 56 16.13 2.12 -22.23
CA SER A 56 15.44 1.01 -21.58
C SER A 56 16.08 -0.30 -22.06
N SER A 57 17.14 -0.74 -21.37
CA SER A 57 17.71 -2.06 -21.64
C SER A 57 16.76 -3.12 -21.09
N ASP A 58 16.52 -4.20 -21.84
CA ASP A 58 15.76 -5.37 -21.40
C ASP A 58 16.50 -6.17 -20.30
N SER A 59 17.48 -5.54 -19.65
CA SER A 59 18.23 -6.15 -18.54
C SER A 59 17.30 -6.37 -17.34
N SER A 60 17.52 -7.48 -16.66
CA SER A 60 16.82 -7.85 -15.43
C SER A 60 16.84 -6.70 -14.41
N ASP A 61 15.66 -6.34 -13.91
CA ASP A 61 15.51 -5.27 -12.91
C ASP A 61 15.51 -5.85 -11.49
N PRO A 62 16.58 -5.66 -10.71
CA PRO A 62 16.65 -6.19 -9.35
C PRO A 62 15.66 -5.53 -8.39
N LEU A 63 15.18 -4.33 -8.73
CA LEU A 63 14.25 -3.55 -7.89
C LEU A 63 12.79 -3.73 -8.29
N PHE A 64 12.47 -4.68 -9.17
CA PHE A 64 11.12 -4.87 -9.71
C PHE A 64 10.03 -4.94 -8.62
N TRP A 65 10.23 -5.76 -7.59
CA TRP A 65 9.28 -5.92 -6.50
C TRP A 65 9.04 -4.64 -5.71
N LEU A 66 10.12 -3.88 -5.46
CA LEU A 66 10.03 -2.60 -4.76
C LEU A 66 9.29 -1.56 -5.61
N ARG A 67 9.57 -1.50 -6.92
CA ARG A 67 8.94 -0.55 -7.84
C ARG A 67 7.44 -0.72 -7.96
N MET A 68 6.99 -1.98 -8.00
CA MET A 68 5.57 -2.30 -8.12
C MET A 68 4.74 -1.75 -6.96
N MET A 69 5.32 -1.74 -5.75
CA MET A 69 4.65 -1.22 -4.56
C MET A 69 4.73 0.30 -4.40
N LEU A 70 5.83 0.90 -4.85
CA LEU A 70 6.14 2.30 -4.58
C LEU A 70 5.84 3.22 -5.77
N ALA A 71 4.97 2.78 -6.67
CA ALA A 71 4.52 3.54 -7.83
C ALA A 71 5.70 4.16 -8.62
N SER A 72 6.68 3.31 -8.95
CA SER A 72 7.90 3.67 -9.66
C SER A 72 7.90 3.08 -11.05
N ASN A 73 8.10 3.92 -12.08
CA ASN A 73 8.19 3.50 -13.47
C ASN A 73 9.62 3.69 -13.98
N ARG A 74 10.23 2.60 -14.49
CA ARG A 74 11.61 2.59 -14.95
C ARG A 74 11.81 3.52 -16.15
N GLY A 75 12.87 4.34 -16.09
CA GLY A 75 13.24 5.25 -17.19
C GLY A 75 12.39 6.50 -17.32
N THR A 76 11.46 6.76 -16.40
CA THR A 76 10.62 7.96 -16.38
C THR A 76 11.07 8.97 -15.32
N LEU A 77 10.43 10.15 -15.29
CA LEU A 77 10.65 11.13 -14.23
C LEU A 77 10.35 10.56 -12.84
N MET A 78 9.45 9.55 -12.77
CA MET A 78 9.05 8.85 -11.54
C MET A 78 9.83 7.56 -11.30
N GLU A 79 11.10 7.47 -11.73
CA GLU A 79 11.91 6.26 -11.56
C GLU A 79 12.09 5.83 -10.10
N LEU A 80 12.19 6.77 -9.17
CA LEU A 80 12.23 6.48 -7.73
C LEU A 80 10.83 6.41 -7.10
N GLY A 81 9.80 6.91 -7.81
CA GLY A 81 8.43 6.95 -7.33
C GLY A 81 8.31 7.66 -5.97
N ILE A 82 7.49 7.11 -5.10
CA ILE A 82 7.29 7.57 -3.72
C ILE A 82 8.21 6.88 -2.71
N SER A 83 9.14 6.03 -3.18
CA SER A 83 10.07 5.26 -2.33
C SER A 83 10.79 6.10 -1.28
N PRO A 84 11.41 7.26 -1.60
CA PRO A 84 12.14 8.04 -0.61
C PRO A 84 11.24 8.62 0.48
N ILE A 85 10.00 8.98 0.15
CA ILE A 85 9.02 9.52 1.10
C ILE A 85 8.59 8.43 2.09
N VAL A 86 8.24 7.26 1.57
CA VAL A 86 7.81 6.12 2.39
C VAL A 86 8.95 5.62 3.27
N SER A 87 10.16 5.46 2.70
CA SER A 87 11.33 4.97 3.44
C SER A 87 11.74 5.93 4.55
N SER A 88 11.77 7.25 4.28
CA SER A 88 12.08 8.26 5.30
C SER A 88 11.02 8.29 6.40
N GLY A 89 9.73 8.22 6.02
CA GLY A 89 8.62 8.17 6.96
C GLY A 89 8.71 6.97 7.90
N MET A 90 8.91 5.76 7.34
CA MET A 90 9.05 4.53 8.13
C MET A 90 10.25 4.55 9.06
N LEU A 91 11.41 5.03 8.58
CA LEU A 91 12.63 5.10 9.38
C LEU A 91 12.43 6.03 10.59
N PHE A 92 11.87 7.22 10.38
CA PHE A 92 11.61 8.14 11.49
C PHE A 92 10.53 7.63 12.46
N GLN A 93 9.52 6.94 11.97
CA GLN A 93 8.50 6.30 12.82
C GLN A 93 9.09 5.16 13.67
N LEU A 94 9.99 4.35 13.10
CA LEU A 94 10.73 3.32 13.84
C LEU A 94 11.65 3.95 14.91
N LEU A 95 12.39 5.00 14.57
CA LEU A 95 13.26 5.70 15.52
C LEU A 95 12.47 6.34 16.67
N GLN A 96 11.27 6.83 16.40
CA GLN A 96 10.36 7.35 17.41
C GLN A 96 9.77 6.19 18.27
N GLY A 97 9.34 5.10 17.64
CA GLY A 97 8.79 3.93 18.33
C GLY A 97 9.79 3.25 19.27
N THR A 98 11.06 3.16 18.84
CA THR A 98 12.17 2.64 19.68
C THR A 98 12.63 3.64 20.74
N LYS A 99 12.04 4.86 20.80
CA LYS A 99 12.42 5.94 21.74
C LYS A 99 13.87 6.40 21.63
N ILE A 100 14.54 6.13 20.51
CA ILE A 100 15.87 6.66 20.21
C ILE A 100 15.77 8.17 20.02
N ILE A 101 14.71 8.64 19.35
CA ILE A 101 14.39 10.06 19.20
C ILE A 101 13.16 10.36 20.06
N HIS A 102 13.32 11.24 21.03
CA HIS A 102 12.21 11.72 21.84
C HIS A 102 11.55 12.90 21.12
N VAL A 103 10.35 12.66 20.60
CA VAL A 103 9.54 13.70 19.93
C VAL A 103 8.22 13.80 20.67
N ASP A 104 7.88 15.02 21.09
CA ASP A 104 6.56 15.29 21.65
C ASP A 104 5.61 15.74 20.53
N MET A 105 4.78 14.81 20.06
CA MET A 105 3.81 15.07 18.98
C MET A 105 2.70 16.06 19.36
N GLN A 106 2.54 16.38 20.64
CA GLN A 106 1.59 17.38 21.12
C GLN A 106 2.13 18.80 20.93
N ASN A 107 3.46 18.93 20.89
CA ASN A 107 4.12 20.21 20.66
C ASN A 107 4.21 20.51 19.15
N LYS A 108 3.62 21.64 18.72
CA LYS A 108 3.59 22.05 17.32
C LYS A 108 4.98 22.17 16.70
N ASN A 109 5.93 22.78 17.44
CA ASN A 109 7.30 22.99 16.95
C ASN A 109 8.05 21.66 16.75
N ASP A 110 7.88 20.69 17.67
CA ASP A 110 8.53 19.38 17.56
C ASP A 110 7.95 18.57 16.39
N ARG A 111 6.65 18.67 16.15
CA ARG A 111 6.00 18.05 15.01
C ARG A 111 6.45 18.63 13.67
N GLU A 112 6.59 19.96 13.57
CA GLU A 112 7.09 20.61 12.36
C GLU A 112 8.55 20.26 12.09
N THR A 113 9.42 20.25 13.11
CA THR A 113 10.83 19.84 12.95
C THR A 113 10.95 18.37 12.57
N PHE A 114 10.10 17.50 13.08
CA PHE A 114 10.05 16.09 12.71
C PHE A 114 9.66 15.89 11.23
N GLN A 115 8.63 16.58 10.76
CA GLN A 115 8.23 16.56 9.35
C GLN A 115 9.33 17.10 8.42
N THR A 116 10.00 18.18 8.85
CA THR A 116 11.14 18.77 8.11
C THR A 116 12.30 17.78 8.02
N ALA A 117 12.57 17.03 9.09
CA ALA A 117 13.59 15.99 9.11
C ALA A 117 13.26 14.82 8.15
N GLN A 118 11.99 14.40 8.10
CA GLN A 118 11.54 13.39 7.15
C GLN A 118 11.73 13.84 5.70
N LYS A 119 11.36 15.09 5.39
CA LYS A 119 11.55 15.67 4.04
C LYS A 119 13.01 15.74 3.64
N LEU A 120 13.87 16.23 4.55
CA LEU A 120 15.30 16.35 4.30
C LEU A 120 15.92 14.97 4.02
N LEU A 121 15.56 13.96 4.80
CA LEU A 121 16.02 12.59 4.56
C LEU A 121 15.48 12.03 3.23
N ALA A 122 14.24 12.31 2.88
CA ALA A 122 13.67 11.89 1.60
C ALA A 122 14.43 12.48 0.41
N ILE A 123 14.78 13.77 0.47
CA ILE A 123 15.58 14.45 -0.56
C ILE A 123 17.01 13.88 -0.60
N LEU A 124 17.58 13.57 0.55
CA LEU A 124 18.93 12.99 0.63
C LEU A 124 18.97 11.57 0.07
N LEU A 125 17.93 10.75 0.31
CA LEU A 125 17.79 9.42 -0.30
C LEU A 125 17.61 9.48 -1.81
N ALA A 126 17.16 10.62 -2.32
CA ALA A 126 16.93 10.86 -3.75
C ALA A 126 18.19 11.28 -4.53
N VAL A 127 19.36 10.87 -4.10
CA VAL A 127 20.64 11.23 -4.73
C VAL A 127 20.61 10.99 -6.24
N GLY A 128 20.80 12.07 -7.02
CA GLY A 128 20.84 12.03 -8.48
C GLY A 128 19.60 12.60 -9.20
N LYS A 129 18.42 12.64 -8.59
CA LYS A 129 17.19 13.20 -9.18
C LYS A 129 16.37 14.06 -8.20
N PRO A 130 16.98 15.04 -7.52
CA PRO A 130 16.29 15.82 -6.50
C PRO A 130 15.08 16.63 -6.99
N PRO A 131 15.05 17.23 -8.21
CA PRO A 131 13.91 18.06 -8.62
C PRO A 131 12.61 17.28 -8.76
N CYS A 132 12.64 16.06 -9.31
CA CYS A 132 11.43 15.26 -9.50
C CYS A 132 10.81 14.85 -8.16
N ILE A 133 11.62 14.44 -7.20
CA ILE A 133 11.16 14.05 -5.87
C ILE A 133 10.64 15.24 -5.09
N THR A 134 11.27 16.41 -5.22
CA THR A 134 10.78 17.63 -4.59
C THR A 134 9.35 17.95 -5.05
N ILE A 135 9.03 17.76 -6.34
CA ILE A 135 7.67 17.94 -6.85
C ILE A 135 6.70 16.95 -6.17
N VAL A 136 7.08 15.67 -6.07
CA VAL A 136 6.23 14.65 -5.43
C VAL A 136 6.00 14.93 -3.95
N ILE A 137 7.05 15.38 -3.23
CA ILE A 137 6.95 15.78 -1.82
C ILE A 137 5.98 16.96 -1.68
N LEU A 138 6.07 17.97 -2.56
CA LEU A 138 5.18 19.12 -2.55
C LEU A 138 3.73 18.74 -2.88
N LEU A 139 3.51 17.82 -3.82
CA LEU A 139 2.19 17.31 -4.14
C LEU A 139 1.59 16.53 -2.97
N ASP A 140 2.37 15.67 -2.32
CA ASP A 140 1.94 14.94 -1.11
C ASP A 140 1.62 15.91 0.04
N GLU A 141 2.48 16.90 0.27
CA GLU A 141 2.25 17.92 1.28
C GLU A 141 1.00 18.77 1.01
N LEU A 142 0.77 19.14 -0.24
CA LEU A 142 -0.42 19.88 -0.65
C LEU A 142 -1.69 19.10 -0.30
N LEU A 143 -1.70 17.79 -0.56
CA LEU A 143 -2.84 16.93 -0.22
C LEU A 143 -3.03 16.79 1.29
N GLN A 144 -1.93 16.62 2.06
CA GLN A 144 -1.98 16.42 3.50
C GLN A 144 -2.33 17.69 4.29
N LYS A 145 -1.91 18.88 3.82
CA LYS A 145 -2.18 20.17 4.52
C LYS A 145 -3.63 20.66 4.39
N GLY A 146 -4.52 19.90 3.74
CA GLY A 146 -5.95 20.16 3.71
C GLY A 146 -6.51 20.67 2.39
N TYR A 147 -5.68 20.78 1.35
CA TYR A 147 -6.15 21.05 -0.01
C TYR A 147 -6.70 19.78 -0.70
N GLY A 148 -6.32 18.58 -0.25
CA GLY A 148 -6.74 17.31 -0.80
C GLY A 148 -7.58 16.45 0.14
N LEU A 149 -7.91 15.25 -0.31
CA LEU A 149 -8.78 14.31 0.39
C LEU A 149 -8.05 13.40 1.40
N GLY A 150 -6.73 13.49 1.54
CA GLY A 150 -5.99 12.63 2.47
C GLY A 150 -4.50 12.53 2.16
N SER A 151 -3.90 11.35 2.43
CA SER A 151 -2.48 11.12 2.17
C SER A 151 -2.20 10.95 0.68
N GLY A 152 -1.25 11.73 0.14
CA GLY A 152 -0.83 11.63 -1.25
C GLY A 152 -0.16 10.28 -1.56
N VAL A 153 0.63 9.74 -0.63
CA VAL A 153 1.33 8.46 -0.81
C VAL A 153 0.34 7.33 -1.14
N SER A 154 -0.71 7.16 -0.33
CA SER A 154 -1.72 6.12 -0.58
C SER A 154 -2.52 6.38 -1.85
N LEU A 155 -2.76 7.65 -2.19
CA LEU A 155 -3.46 8.03 -3.40
C LEU A 155 -2.64 7.72 -4.66
N PHE A 156 -1.35 8.03 -4.66
CA PHE A 156 -0.45 7.76 -5.79
C PHE A 156 -0.26 6.25 -6.02
N THR A 157 -0.11 5.46 -4.95
CA THR A 157 -0.06 4.00 -5.08
C THR A 157 -1.34 3.41 -5.64
N ALA A 158 -2.50 3.88 -5.16
CA ALA A 158 -3.80 3.44 -5.67
C ALA A 158 -3.98 3.79 -7.15
N THR A 159 -3.60 5.00 -7.56
CA THR A 159 -3.70 5.47 -8.95
C THR A 159 -2.81 4.64 -9.88
N ASN A 160 -1.54 4.43 -9.51
CA ASN A 160 -0.62 3.61 -10.30
C ASN A 160 -1.12 2.16 -10.44
N THR A 161 -1.69 1.61 -9.37
CA THR A 161 -2.28 0.25 -9.43
C THR A 161 -3.49 0.21 -10.34
N CYS A 162 -4.39 1.19 -10.25
CA CYS A 162 -5.56 1.28 -11.12
C CYS A 162 -5.16 1.45 -12.59
N GLU A 163 -4.14 2.27 -12.86
CA GLU A 163 -3.57 2.45 -14.20
C GLU A 163 -3.03 1.15 -14.76
N GLN A 164 -2.20 0.43 -13.99
CA GLN A 164 -1.65 -0.86 -14.41
C GLN A 164 -2.74 -1.92 -14.67
N VAL A 165 -3.77 -1.99 -13.83
CA VAL A 165 -4.90 -2.92 -14.02
C VAL A 165 -5.68 -2.53 -15.28
N PHE A 166 -5.96 -1.23 -15.47
CA PHE A 166 -6.66 -0.73 -16.63
C PHE A 166 -5.86 -0.99 -17.93
N TRP A 167 -4.56 -0.74 -17.93
CA TRP A 167 -3.70 -1.01 -19.08
C TRP A 167 -3.67 -2.49 -19.43
N LYS A 168 -3.45 -3.37 -18.47
CA LYS A 168 -3.48 -4.83 -18.68
C LYS A 168 -4.85 -5.36 -19.14
N ALA A 169 -5.94 -4.66 -18.81
CA ALA A 169 -7.28 -5.04 -19.28
C ALA A 169 -7.57 -4.54 -20.70
N PHE A 170 -7.19 -3.29 -21.04
CA PHE A 170 -7.67 -2.60 -22.23
C PHE A 170 -6.55 -2.15 -23.20
N ALA A 171 -5.28 -2.54 -23.01
CA ALA A 171 -4.19 -2.12 -23.88
C ALA A 171 -4.47 -2.48 -25.34
N PRO A 172 -4.38 -1.50 -26.27
CA PRO A 172 -4.52 -1.73 -27.70
C PRO A 172 -3.21 -2.19 -28.35
N THR A 173 -2.11 -2.26 -27.59
CA THR A 173 -0.80 -2.69 -28.07
C THR A 173 -0.81 -4.16 -28.47
N THR A 174 0.00 -4.52 -29.46
CA THR A 174 0.13 -5.89 -29.95
C THR A 174 1.54 -6.39 -29.69
N SER A 175 1.64 -7.59 -29.13
CA SER A 175 2.90 -8.31 -28.98
C SER A 175 2.98 -9.48 -29.96
N SER A 176 4.17 -9.75 -30.48
CA SER A 176 4.41 -10.90 -31.35
C SER A 176 4.67 -12.14 -30.47
N SER A 177 3.70 -13.03 -30.40
CA SER A 177 3.81 -14.35 -29.79
C SER A 177 4.18 -15.40 -30.85
N ALA A 178 4.63 -16.58 -30.40
CA ALA A 178 4.88 -17.72 -31.29
C ALA A 178 3.66 -18.14 -32.13
N LYS A 179 2.45 -17.72 -31.75
CA LYS A 179 1.17 -17.97 -32.46
C LYS A 179 0.73 -16.84 -33.40
N GLY A 180 1.50 -15.77 -33.52
CA GLY A 180 1.18 -14.56 -34.30
C GLY A 180 1.11 -13.30 -33.46
N THR A 181 0.61 -12.22 -34.05
CA THR A 181 0.39 -10.94 -33.34
C THR A 181 -0.87 -11.04 -32.48
N GLU A 182 -0.73 -10.88 -31.16
CA GLU A 182 -1.81 -10.88 -30.20
C GLU A 182 -1.91 -9.54 -29.48
N PHE A 183 -3.12 -9.11 -29.12
CA PHE A 183 -3.31 -7.91 -28.31
C PHE A 183 -2.90 -8.17 -26.86
N ASP A 184 -2.25 -7.18 -26.23
CA ASP A 184 -1.79 -7.27 -24.83
C ASP A 184 -2.97 -7.20 -23.85
N GLY A 185 -3.96 -6.35 -24.11
CA GLY A 185 -5.12 -6.19 -23.24
C GLY A 185 -6.02 -7.44 -23.22
N ALA A 186 -6.38 -7.90 -22.01
CA ALA A 186 -7.20 -9.10 -21.85
C ALA A 186 -8.57 -8.99 -22.52
N VAL A 187 -9.27 -7.86 -22.37
CA VAL A 187 -10.60 -7.61 -22.94
C VAL A 187 -10.53 -7.44 -24.44
N VAL A 188 -9.57 -6.63 -24.92
CA VAL A 188 -9.38 -6.37 -26.36
C VAL A 188 -9.04 -7.68 -27.08
N ALA A 189 -8.16 -8.49 -26.50
CA ALA A 189 -7.80 -9.80 -27.05
C ALA A 189 -8.98 -10.76 -27.08
N MET A 190 -9.84 -10.76 -26.06
CA MET A 190 -11.06 -11.59 -26.06
C MET A 190 -11.96 -11.23 -27.23
N PHE A 191 -12.24 -9.94 -27.46
CA PHE A 191 -13.06 -9.50 -28.59
C PHE A 191 -12.42 -9.83 -29.94
N HIS A 192 -11.10 -9.64 -30.07
CA HIS A 192 -10.37 -9.98 -31.29
C HIS A 192 -10.40 -11.49 -31.58
N LEU A 193 -10.17 -12.34 -30.58
CA LEU A 193 -10.21 -13.80 -30.74
C LEU A 193 -11.63 -14.29 -31.09
N LEU A 194 -12.66 -13.71 -30.48
CA LEU A 194 -14.05 -14.00 -30.81
C LEU A 194 -14.43 -13.59 -32.25
N GLY A 195 -13.82 -12.49 -32.77
CA GLY A 195 -14.05 -12.03 -34.14
C GLY A 195 -13.27 -12.83 -35.18
N SER A 196 -12.01 -13.17 -34.92
CA SER A 196 -11.10 -13.78 -35.91
C SER A 196 -11.21 -15.29 -36.01
N ARG A 197 -11.57 -16.01 -34.94
CA ARG A 197 -11.65 -17.47 -34.90
C ARG A 197 -13.04 -17.99 -35.32
N LYS A 198 -13.06 -19.02 -36.16
CA LYS A 198 -14.31 -19.71 -36.55
C LYS A 198 -14.94 -20.45 -35.35
N ASP A 199 -14.13 -21.12 -34.55
CA ASP A 199 -14.55 -21.88 -33.37
C ASP A 199 -14.65 -20.98 -32.13
N LYS A 200 -15.84 -20.46 -31.81
CA LYS A 200 -16.08 -19.54 -30.67
C LYS A 200 -15.73 -20.17 -29.31
N LYS A 201 -15.95 -21.48 -29.12
CA LYS A 201 -15.64 -22.19 -27.87
C LYS A 201 -14.12 -22.22 -27.61
N ARG A 202 -13.33 -22.57 -28.63
CA ARG A 202 -11.86 -22.58 -28.53
C ARG A 202 -11.30 -21.18 -28.32
N ALA A 203 -11.84 -20.18 -29.02
CA ALA A 203 -11.48 -18.80 -28.86
C ALA A 203 -11.68 -18.29 -27.39
N LEU A 204 -12.80 -18.69 -26.80
CA LEU A 204 -13.11 -18.32 -25.42
C LEU A 204 -12.18 -19.00 -24.42
N ILE A 205 -11.91 -20.30 -24.57
CA ILE A 205 -10.95 -21.02 -23.72
C ILE A 205 -9.53 -20.41 -23.87
N GLU A 206 -9.12 -20.07 -25.10
CA GLU A 206 -7.84 -19.43 -25.36
C GLU A 206 -7.76 -18.06 -24.70
N ALA A 207 -8.81 -17.24 -24.72
CA ALA A 207 -8.86 -15.92 -24.04
C ALA A 207 -8.76 -16.03 -22.51
N PHE A 208 -9.31 -17.11 -21.92
CA PHE A 208 -9.26 -17.34 -20.48
C PHE A 208 -7.89 -17.90 -19.99
N TYR A 209 -7.18 -18.67 -20.81
CA TYR A 209 -5.96 -19.37 -20.44
C TYR A 209 -4.78 -19.04 -21.37
N ARG A 210 -4.50 -17.75 -21.59
CA ARG A 210 -3.36 -17.30 -22.39
C ARG A 210 -2.05 -17.51 -21.64
N PRO A 211 -1.02 -18.14 -22.21
CA PRO A 211 0.30 -18.20 -21.60
C PRO A 211 1.02 -16.85 -21.69
N ASN A 212 1.61 -16.37 -20.61
CA ASN A 212 2.47 -15.18 -20.50
C ASN A 212 1.82 -13.81 -20.80
N LEU A 213 0.53 -13.74 -21.07
CA LEU A 213 -0.20 -12.49 -21.31
C LEU A 213 -1.36 -12.34 -20.32
N PRO A 214 -1.85 -11.12 -20.06
CA PRO A 214 -3.01 -10.90 -19.21
C PRO A 214 -4.23 -11.69 -19.67
N ASN A 215 -4.87 -12.40 -18.76
CA ASN A 215 -5.97 -13.31 -19.01
C ASN A 215 -7.30 -12.75 -18.49
N MET A 216 -8.42 -13.16 -19.11
CA MET A 216 -9.75 -12.86 -18.59
C MET A 216 -10.00 -13.47 -17.21
N PHE A 217 -9.40 -14.63 -16.91
CA PHE A 217 -9.47 -15.23 -15.57
C PHE A 217 -8.84 -14.34 -14.50
N GLN A 218 -7.67 -13.75 -14.79
CA GLN A 218 -6.99 -12.82 -13.89
C GLN A 218 -7.80 -11.54 -13.64
N LEU A 219 -8.47 -11.01 -14.69
CA LEU A 219 -9.36 -9.86 -14.55
C LEU A 219 -10.57 -10.19 -13.66
N LEU A 220 -11.19 -11.33 -13.87
CA LEU A 220 -12.32 -11.78 -13.05
C LEU A 220 -11.90 -12.02 -11.60
N ALA A 221 -10.73 -12.63 -11.38
CA ALA A 221 -10.15 -12.78 -10.05
C ALA A 221 -9.94 -11.44 -9.36
N THR A 222 -9.42 -10.44 -10.10
CA THR A 222 -9.21 -9.07 -9.57
C THR A 222 -10.53 -8.43 -9.14
N LEU A 223 -11.61 -8.60 -9.93
CA LEU A 223 -12.94 -8.11 -9.57
C LEU A 223 -13.52 -8.81 -8.34
N VAL A 224 -13.38 -10.14 -8.26
CA VAL A 224 -13.84 -10.91 -7.08
C VAL A 224 -13.12 -10.45 -5.82
N VAL A 225 -11.80 -10.29 -5.90
CA VAL A 225 -11.00 -9.77 -4.78
C VAL A 225 -11.44 -8.36 -4.38
N PHE A 226 -11.67 -7.48 -5.36
CA PHE A 226 -12.16 -6.12 -5.11
C PHE A 226 -13.44 -6.14 -4.27
N PHE A 227 -14.46 -6.88 -4.70
CA PHE A 227 -15.72 -6.96 -3.96
C PHE A 227 -15.58 -7.63 -2.59
N THR A 228 -14.73 -8.65 -2.48
CA THR A 228 -14.45 -9.31 -1.19
C THR A 228 -13.81 -8.34 -0.19
N VAL A 229 -12.85 -7.54 -0.62
CA VAL A 229 -12.19 -6.54 0.24
C VAL A 229 -13.16 -5.45 0.67
N VAL A 230 -13.98 -4.93 -0.25
CA VAL A 230 -15.02 -3.93 0.06
C VAL A 230 -16.00 -4.48 1.09
N TYR A 231 -16.44 -5.72 0.93
CA TYR A 231 -17.34 -6.40 1.87
C TYR A 231 -16.70 -6.52 3.27
N LEU A 232 -15.46 -6.98 3.34
CA LEU A 232 -14.74 -7.14 4.61
C LEU A 232 -14.45 -5.82 5.32
N GLN A 233 -14.31 -4.72 4.59
CA GLN A 233 -14.12 -3.39 5.19
C GLN A 233 -15.38 -2.88 5.93
N GLY A 234 -16.54 -3.41 5.59
CA GLY A 234 -17.79 -3.13 6.29
C GLY A 234 -17.85 -3.70 7.71
N PHE A 235 -17.04 -4.71 8.04
CA PHE A 235 -17.08 -5.34 9.35
C PHE A 235 -16.46 -4.44 10.43
N ARG A 236 -17.27 -4.16 11.46
CA ARG A 236 -16.88 -3.37 12.62
C ARG A 236 -17.56 -3.89 13.88
N ILE A 237 -16.86 -3.82 14.99
CA ILE A 237 -17.42 -4.08 16.33
C ILE A 237 -17.77 -2.71 16.93
N GLU A 238 -19.01 -2.52 17.30
CA GLU A 238 -19.50 -1.26 17.84
C GLU A 238 -19.57 -1.35 19.38
N LEU A 239 -18.76 -0.54 20.06
CA LEU A 239 -18.78 -0.42 21.51
C LEU A 239 -19.72 0.71 21.95
N PRO A 240 -20.76 0.44 22.76
CA PRO A 240 -21.65 1.48 23.26
C PRO A 240 -20.91 2.38 24.24
N MET A 241 -20.91 3.70 23.95
CA MET A 241 -20.25 4.71 24.78
C MET A 241 -21.30 5.54 25.54
N LYS A 242 -20.97 5.94 26.76
CA LYS A 242 -21.75 6.89 27.56
C LYS A 242 -20.89 8.10 27.89
N SER A 243 -21.48 9.29 27.88
CA SER A 243 -20.81 10.49 28.36
C SER A 243 -20.99 10.61 29.89
N THR A 244 -19.90 10.94 30.58
CA THR A 244 -19.92 11.22 32.02
C THR A 244 -20.66 12.55 32.32
N ARG A 245 -20.70 13.48 31.33
CA ARG A 245 -21.26 14.82 31.49
C ARG A 245 -22.74 14.91 31.12
N GLN A 246 -23.24 14.05 30.25
CA GLN A 246 -24.63 14.06 29.77
C GLN A 246 -25.33 12.73 30.08
N ARG A 247 -26.56 12.79 30.61
CA ARG A 247 -27.42 11.61 30.82
C ARG A 247 -27.98 11.16 29.45
N GLY A 248 -27.33 10.21 28.80
CA GLY A 248 -27.81 9.59 27.56
C GLY A 248 -26.73 8.76 26.87
N PRO A 249 -27.10 7.90 25.93
CA PRO A 249 -26.11 7.22 25.07
C PRO A 249 -25.45 8.27 24.19
N TYR A 250 -24.11 8.34 24.24
CA TYR A 250 -23.34 9.34 23.47
C TYR A 250 -23.05 8.90 22.04
N GLY A 251 -23.07 7.60 21.78
CA GLY A 251 -22.78 7.03 20.46
C GLY A 251 -22.14 5.66 20.54
N LEU A 252 -21.81 5.13 19.39
CA LEU A 252 -21.12 3.85 19.23
C LEU A 252 -19.67 4.13 18.78
N TYR A 253 -18.70 3.51 19.43
CA TYR A 253 -17.31 3.56 19.00
C TYR A 253 -17.01 2.36 18.11
N PRO A 254 -16.79 2.56 16.79
CA PRO A 254 -16.55 1.46 15.88
C PRO A 254 -15.10 1.02 15.92
N ILE A 255 -14.84 -0.23 16.27
CA ILE A 255 -13.55 -0.90 16.06
C ILE A 255 -13.64 -1.67 14.75
N ARG A 256 -12.93 -1.23 13.74
CA ARG A 256 -12.94 -1.85 12.39
C ARG A 256 -12.14 -3.15 12.41
N LEU A 257 -12.50 -4.07 11.51
CA LEU A 257 -11.74 -5.30 11.27
C LEU A 257 -10.28 -4.95 10.87
N PHE A 258 -10.11 -4.02 9.94
CA PHE A 258 -8.80 -3.52 9.53
C PHE A 258 -8.37 -2.34 10.42
N TYR A 259 -8.13 -2.63 11.70
CA TYR A 259 -7.79 -1.62 12.71
C TYR A 259 -6.50 -0.85 12.37
N THR A 260 -5.49 -1.55 11.89
CA THR A 260 -4.20 -0.98 11.48
C THR A 260 -4.14 -0.59 10.00
N SER A 261 -5.28 -0.61 9.29
CA SER A 261 -5.36 -0.39 7.84
C SER A 261 -4.38 -1.30 7.07
N ASN A 262 -3.71 -0.76 6.06
CA ASN A 262 -2.83 -1.51 5.16
C ASN A 262 -1.37 -1.60 5.64
N ILE A 263 -1.05 -0.99 6.78
CA ILE A 263 0.33 -0.87 7.26
C ILE A 263 1.03 -2.23 7.47
N PRO A 264 0.39 -3.26 8.03
CA PRO A 264 1.03 -4.56 8.22
C PRO A 264 1.53 -5.18 6.93
N ILE A 265 0.74 -5.09 5.85
CA ILE A 265 1.11 -5.65 4.56
C ILE A 265 2.17 -4.81 3.84
N MET A 266 2.16 -3.48 4.03
CA MET A 266 3.24 -2.62 3.53
C MET A 266 4.57 -2.94 4.20
N LEU A 267 4.57 -3.19 5.51
CA LEU A 267 5.77 -3.56 6.26
C LEU A 267 6.28 -4.94 5.87
N GLU A 268 5.38 -5.90 5.70
CA GLU A 268 5.71 -7.27 5.26
C GLU A 268 6.38 -7.24 3.89
N SER A 269 5.76 -6.60 2.92
CA SER A 269 6.27 -6.54 1.56
C SER A 269 7.55 -5.70 1.43
N ALA A 270 7.73 -4.65 2.24
CA ALA A 270 8.98 -3.93 2.35
C ALA A 270 10.08 -4.82 2.93
N LEU A 271 9.78 -5.62 3.95
CA LEU A 271 10.72 -6.58 4.53
C LEU A 271 11.13 -7.64 3.50
N ALA A 272 10.17 -8.26 2.80
CA ALA A 272 10.43 -9.24 1.76
C ALA A 272 11.28 -8.65 0.62
N SER A 273 10.95 -7.44 0.14
CA SER A 273 11.71 -6.75 -0.91
C SER A 273 13.15 -6.46 -0.48
N ASN A 274 13.36 -6.01 0.76
CA ASN A 274 14.70 -5.76 1.27
C ASN A 274 15.53 -7.06 1.37
N ILE A 275 14.92 -8.16 1.80
CA ILE A 275 15.60 -9.48 1.84
C ILE A 275 15.99 -9.90 0.41
N PHE A 276 15.11 -9.71 -0.58
CA PHE A 276 15.39 -10.04 -1.97
C PHE A 276 16.55 -9.20 -2.53
N ILE A 277 16.52 -7.88 -2.33
CA ILE A 277 17.58 -6.97 -2.80
C ILE A 277 18.94 -7.34 -2.19
N ILE A 278 18.99 -7.51 -0.87
CA ILE A 278 20.23 -7.88 -0.18
C ILE A 278 20.74 -9.23 -0.67
N SER A 279 19.86 -10.22 -0.80
CA SER A 279 20.21 -11.55 -1.31
C SER A 279 20.75 -11.49 -2.74
N GLN A 280 20.11 -10.70 -3.63
CA GLN A 280 20.56 -10.52 -5.02
C GLN A 280 21.93 -9.86 -5.11
N LEU A 281 22.13 -8.75 -4.37
CA LEU A 281 23.41 -8.02 -4.38
C LEU A 281 24.55 -8.89 -3.86
N LEU A 282 24.32 -9.65 -2.80
CA LEU A 282 25.30 -10.57 -2.25
C LEU A 282 25.61 -11.72 -3.24
N PHE A 283 24.59 -12.28 -3.89
CA PHE A 283 24.77 -13.34 -4.89
C PHE A 283 25.55 -12.86 -6.12
N MET A 284 25.28 -11.64 -6.61
CA MET A 284 26.01 -11.04 -7.72
C MET A 284 27.50 -10.81 -7.37
N ARG A 285 27.81 -10.49 -6.09
CA ARG A 285 29.18 -10.17 -5.66
C ARG A 285 30.01 -11.40 -5.31
N TRP A 286 29.40 -12.42 -4.66
CA TRP A 286 30.09 -13.62 -4.18
C TRP A 286 29.27 -14.91 -4.42
N PRO A 287 29.13 -15.38 -5.68
CA PRO A 287 28.23 -16.49 -6.02
C PRO A 287 28.66 -17.84 -5.42
N ASN A 288 29.91 -17.98 -5.02
CA ASN A 288 30.47 -19.27 -4.55
C ASN A 288 30.40 -19.47 -3.02
N ASN A 289 30.00 -18.45 -2.24
CA ASN A 289 29.90 -18.57 -0.79
C ASN A 289 28.68 -19.39 -0.39
N LEU A 290 28.86 -20.38 0.50
CA LEU A 290 27.81 -21.29 0.95
C LEU A 290 26.70 -20.55 1.72
N PHE A 291 27.07 -19.56 2.55
CA PHE A 291 26.10 -18.73 3.27
C PHE A 291 25.20 -17.91 2.34
N ILE A 292 25.74 -17.42 1.23
CA ILE A 292 24.98 -16.65 0.25
C ILE A 292 24.05 -17.55 -0.54
N LYS A 293 24.49 -18.78 -0.89
CA LYS A 293 23.62 -19.79 -1.51
C LYS A 293 22.47 -20.22 -0.59
N LEU A 294 22.70 -20.24 0.72
CA LEU A 294 21.63 -20.49 1.71
C LEU A 294 20.64 -19.34 1.77
N LEU A 295 21.09 -18.09 1.59
CA LEU A 295 20.22 -16.92 1.56
C LEU A 295 19.35 -16.88 0.29
N GLY A 296 19.94 -17.17 -0.89
CA GLY A 296 19.20 -17.26 -2.15
C GLY A 296 20.11 -17.43 -3.36
N THR A 297 19.69 -18.30 -4.26
CA THR A 297 20.26 -18.44 -5.62
C THR A 297 19.30 -17.84 -6.61
N TRP A 298 19.80 -16.97 -7.50
CA TRP A 298 18.98 -16.18 -8.41
C TRP A 298 19.26 -16.54 -9.86
N ASP A 299 18.19 -16.82 -10.62
CA ASP A 299 18.25 -17.15 -12.04
C ASP A 299 17.32 -16.22 -12.84
N ALA A 300 17.68 -15.96 -14.11
CA ALA A 300 16.85 -15.21 -15.04
C ALA A 300 15.89 -16.17 -15.75
N ARG A 301 14.61 -15.87 -15.75
CA ARG A 301 13.60 -16.67 -16.45
C ARG A 301 13.61 -16.31 -17.94
N PRO A 302 13.68 -17.27 -18.86
CA PRO A 302 13.60 -16.99 -20.29
C PRO A 302 12.25 -16.33 -20.62
N GLY A 303 12.30 -15.12 -21.20
CA GLY A 303 11.12 -14.36 -21.59
C GLY A 303 10.57 -13.35 -20.56
N SER A 304 11.24 -13.21 -19.40
CA SER A 304 10.93 -12.12 -18.46
C SER A 304 12.22 -11.41 -18.02
N SER A 305 12.13 -10.10 -17.83
CA SER A 305 13.25 -9.31 -17.29
C SER A 305 13.40 -9.44 -15.76
N GLN A 306 12.66 -10.36 -15.13
CA GLN A 306 12.66 -10.56 -13.69
C GLN A 306 13.63 -11.66 -13.29
N LEU A 307 14.42 -11.38 -12.24
CA LEU A 307 15.19 -12.42 -11.53
C LEU A 307 14.26 -13.11 -10.53
N TYR A 308 14.32 -14.43 -10.49
CA TYR A 308 13.59 -15.23 -9.50
C TYR A 308 14.55 -16.07 -8.67
N ALA A 309 14.17 -16.32 -7.43
CA ALA A 309 14.94 -17.17 -6.54
C ALA A 309 14.67 -18.64 -6.88
N ASN A 310 15.75 -19.40 -7.16
CA ASN A 310 15.67 -20.83 -7.45
C ASN A 310 15.99 -21.70 -6.23
N GLY A 311 16.53 -21.11 -5.15
CA GLY A 311 16.86 -21.83 -3.93
C GLY A 311 17.19 -20.90 -2.77
N GLY A 312 17.38 -21.49 -1.60
CA GLY A 312 17.67 -20.75 -0.37
C GLY A 312 16.43 -20.17 0.32
N LEU A 313 16.65 -19.33 1.31
CA LEU A 313 15.59 -18.72 2.11
C LEU A 313 14.67 -17.83 1.28
N ALA A 314 15.24 -17.08 0.32
CA ALA A 314 14.48 -16.21 -0.58
C ALA A 314 13.47 -16.99 -1.44
N TYR A 315 13.75 -18.24 -1.79
CA TYR A 315 12.83 -19.10 -2.54
C TYR A 315 11.52 -19.36 -1.80
N TYR A 316 11.59 -19.57 -0.49
CA TYR A 316 10.41 -19.85 0.34
C TYR A 316 9.58 -18.61 0.68
N ILE A 317 10.19 -17.42 0.61
CA ILE A 317 9.49 -16.14 0.85
C ILE A 317 8.85 -15.61 -0.42
N GLN A 318 9.30 -16.04 -1.61
CA GLN A 318 8.77 -15.56 -2.88
C GLN A 318 7.39 -16.17 -3.17
N PRO A 319 6.39 -15.33 -3.57
CA PRO A 319 5.07 -15.82 -3.95
C PRO A 319 5.17 -16.76 -5.16
N PRO A 320 4.35 -17.81 -5.24
CA PRO A 320 4.22 -18.64 -6.43
C PRO A 320 3.59 -17.84 -7.58
N PHE A 321 4.08 -18.01 -8.81
CA PHE A 321 3.59 -17.24 -9.97
C PHE A 321 2.21 -17.68 -10.46
N ASN A 322 1.88 -18.94 -10.29
CA ASN A 322 0.64 -19.52 -10.76
C ASN A 322 0.10 -20.54 -9.77
N PHE A 323 -1.19 -20.79 -9.81
CA PHE A 323 -1.83 -21.82 -9.01
C PHE A 323 -1.26 -23.21 -9.27
N THR A 324 -0.83 -23.50 -10.51
CA THR A 324 -0.18 -24.77 -10.88
C THR A 324 1.16 -24.94 -10.19
N GLU A 325 1.99 -23.89 -10.08
CA GLU A 325 3.26 -23.92 -9.34
C GLU A 325 3.01 -24.16 -7.84
N ALA A 326 1.99 -23.49 -7.29
CA ALA A 326 1.62 -23.69 -5.90
C ALA A 326 1.21 -25.13 -5.56
N LEU A 327 0.65 -25.85 -6.52
CA LEU A 327 0.21 -27.23 -6.38
C LEU A 327 1.38 -28.24 -6.57
N LEU A 328 2.33 -27.88 -7.42
CA LEU A 328 3.54 -28.70 -7.64
C LEU A 328 4.48 -28.66 -6.45
N ASP A 329 4.63 -27.47 -5.80
CA ASP A 329 5.52 -27.28 -4.65
C ASP A 329 4.73 -26.90 -3.38
N PRO A 330 4.02 -27.86 -2.74
CA PRO A 330 3.17 -27.59 -1.59
C PRO A 330 3.96 -27.12 -0.36
N ILE A 331 5.23 -27.54 -0.19
CA ILE A 331 6.09 -27.14 0.93
C ILE A 331 6.41 -25.65 0.83
N LYS A 332 6.84 -25.17 -0.34
CA LYS A 332 7.10 -23.74 -0.61
C LYS A 332 5.86 -22.91 -0.30
N THR A 333 4.71 -23.31 -0.85
CA THR A 333 3.45 -22.62 -0.69
C THR A 333 3.01 -22.53 0.78
N THR A 334 3.15 -23.63 1.53
CA THR A 334 2.77 -23.66 2.96
C THR A 334 3.67 -22.72 3.78
N ILE A 335 4.99 -22.73 3.54
CA ILE A 335 5.93 -21.84 4.23
C ILE A 335 5.64 -20.37 3.88
N TYR A 336 5.38 -20.07 2.61
CA TYR A 336 5.00 -18.74 2.16
C TYR A 336 3.73 -18.23 2.88
N ILE A 337 2.68 -19.03 2.90
CA ILE A 337 1.42 -18.70 3.59
C ILE A 337 1.67 -18.44 5.09
N ALA A 338 2.41 -19.32 5.75
CA ALA A 338 2.73 -19.18 7.16
C ALA A 338 3.57 -17.92 7.43
N PHE A 339 4.51 -17.59 6.56
CA PHE A 339 5.34 -16.39 6.65
C PHE A 339 4.48 -15.12 6.52
N VAL A 340 3.65 -15.00 5.48
CA VAL A 340 2.82 -13.82 5.23
C VAL A 340 1.80 -13.61 6.34
N LEU A 341 1.07 -14.66 6.75
CA LEU A 341 0.09 -14.57 7.83
C LEU A 341 0.74 -14.20 9.17
N GLY A 342 1.86 -14.86 9.51
CA GLY A 342 2.58 -14.63 10.75
C GLY A 342 3.18 -13.22 10.81
N SER A 343 3.87 -12.79 9.75
CA SER A 343 4.48 -11.45 9.70
C SER A 343 3.42 -10.34 9.74
N CYS A 344 2.33 -10.46 8.99
CA CYS A 344 1.24 -9.49 9.02
C CYS A 344 0.58 -9.39 10.40
N ALA A 345 0.37 -10.51 11.10
CA ALA A 345 -0.18 -10.50 12.46
C ALA A 345 0.78 -9.83 13.45
N VAL A 346 2.09 -10.16 13.40
CA VAL A 346 3.12 -9.56 14.26
C VAL A 346 3.27 -8.07 13.96
N PHE A 347 3.34 -7.66 12.70
CA PHE A 347 3.45 -6.25 12.35
C PHE A 347 2.21 -5.46 12.76
N SER A 348 1.02 -6.03 12.66
CA SER A 348 -0.21 -5.39 13.10
C SER A 348 -0.19 -5.13 14.60
N THR A 349 0.22 -6.10 15.42
CA THR A 349 0.30 -5.94 16.88
C THR A 349 1.39 -4.95 17.31
N THR A 350 2.57 -5.01 16.71
CA THR A 350 3.65 -4.05 16.98
C THR A 350 3.29 -2.63 16.54
N TRP A 351 2.59 -2.50 15.43
CA TRP A 351 2.18 -1.18 14.93
C TRP A 351 1.23 -0.45 15.89
N ILE A 352 0.32 -1.15 16.55
CA ILE A 352 -0.57 -0.55 17.55
C ILE A 352 0.23 0.14 18.67
N GLU A 353 1.32 -0.47 19.10
CA GLU A 353 2.15 0.09 20.18
C GLU A 353 2.91 1.35 19.73
N ILE A 354 3.30 1.39 18.45
CA ILE A 354 4.08 2.51 17.87
C ILE A 354 3.16 3.67 17.46
N SER A 355 1.98 3.39 16.90
CA SER A 355 1.09 4.41 16.32
C SER A 355 0.31 5.24 17.34
N GLY A 356 0.44 4.97 18.63
CA GLY A 356 -0.35 5.65 19.66
C GLY A 356 -1.83 5.26 19.68
N THR A 357 -2.19 4.16 19.01
CA THR A 357 -3.53 3.56 19.05
C THR A 357 -3.61 2.39 20.01
N SER A 358 -2.66 2.32 20.95
CA SER A 358 -2.62 1.27 21.97
C SER A 358 -3.84 1.34 22.89
N PRO A 359 -4.23 0.22 23.52
CA PRO A 359 -5.33 0.21 24.48
C PRO A 359 -5.18 1.25 25.60
N ARG A 360 -3.93 1.58 25.98
CA ARG A 360 -3.62 2.61 26.98
C ARG A 360 -3.92 4.02 26.46
N ASP A 361 -3.52 4.32 25.22
CA ASP A 361 -3.68 5.63 24.62
C ASP A 361 -5.16 5.90 24.31
N VAL A 362 -5.88 4.89 23.81
CA VAL A 362 -7.33 4.99 23.58
C VAL A 362 -8.09 5.18 24.89
N ALA A 363 -7.75 4.44 25.96
CA ALA A 363 -8.35 4.60 27.28
C ALA A 363 -8.08 6.00 27.86
N LYS A 364 -6.86 6.56 27.63
CA LYS A 364 -6.50 7.92 28.04
C LYS A 364 -7.33 8.96 27.27
N GLN A 365 -7.48 8.81 25.98
CA GLN A 365 -8.32 9.69 25.14
C GLN A 365 -9.78 9.66 25.60
N PHE A 366 -10.34 8.48 25.90
CA PHE A 366 -11.70 8.37 26.44
C PHE A 366 -11.86 9.12 27.75
N LYS A 367 -10.89 8.98 28.64
CA LYS A 367 -10.90 9.69 29.94
C LYS A 367 -10.83 11.22 29.75
N GLU A 368 -9.99 11.71 28.84
CA GLU A 368 -9.87 13.14 28.52
C GLU A 368 -11.15 13.69 27.89
N GLN A 369 -11.82 12.91 27.06
CA GLN A 369 -13.11 13.26 26.46
C GLN A 369 -14.33 13.06 27.41
N GLY A 370 -14.11 12.49 28.59
CA GLY A 370 -15.18 12.15 29.52
C GLY A 370 -16.14 11.07 29.00
N LEU A 371 -15.62 10.13 28.22
CA LEU A 371 -16.37 9.01 27.66
C LEU A 371 -16.08 7.74 28.43
N VAL A 372 -17.12 6.93 28.67
CA VAL A 372 -17.05 5.65 29.39
C VAL A 372 -17.79 4.57 28.61
N ILE A 373 -17.26 3.34 28.60
CA ILE A 373 -17.94 2.22 27.98
C ILE A 373 -19.20 1.87 28.82
N ALA A 374 -20.34 1.75 28.15
CA ALA A 374 -21.61 1.46 28.83
C ALA A 374 -21.52 0.10 29.54
N GLY A 375 -21.90 0.10 30.85
CA GLY A 375 -21.88 -1.11 31.68
C GLY A 375 -20.59 -1.34 32.46
N HIS A 376 -19.53 -0.56 32.27
CA HIS A 376 -18.25 -0.72 32.93
C HIS A 376 -17.85 0.55 33.70
N ARG A 377 -17.17 0.41 34.85
CA ARG A 377 -16.57 1.55 35.57
C ARG A 377 -15.30 2.01 34.85
N ASP A 378 -14.88 3.26 35.08
CA ASP A 378 -13.72 3.91 34.44
C ASP A 378 -12.43 3.08 34.48
N THR A 379 -12.19 2.36 35.55
CA THR A 379 -11.02 1.47 35.74
C THR A 379 -11.12 0.16 34.93
N SER A 380 -12.30 -0.20 34.46
CA SER A 380 -12.55 -1.42 33.69
C SER A 380 -12.42 -1.22 32.19
N ALA A 381 -12.57 0.02 31.70
CA ALA A 381 -12.47 0.33 30.25
C ALA A 381 -11.13 -0.10 29.65
N TYR A 382 -10.02 0.15 30.34
CA TYR A 382 -8.70 -0.29 29.91
C TYR A 382 -8.59 -1.82 29.79
N LYS A 383 -9.18 -2.57 30.72
CA LYS A 383 -9.13 -4.04 30.71
C LYS A 383 -9.86 -4.61 29.50
N GLU A 384 -11.02 -4.04 29.16
CA GLU A 384 -11.81 -4.46 27.99
C GLU A 384 -11.10 -4.09 26.68
N LEU A 385 -10.59 -2.86 26.57
CA LEU A 385 -9.83 -2.43 25.39
C LEU A 385 -8.56 -3.27 25.21
N LYS A 386 -7.85 -3.61 26.29
CA LYS A 386 -6.66 -4.48 26.26
C LYS A 386 -6.99 -5.89 25.76
N LYS A 387 -8.22 -6.36 25.95
CA LYS A 387 -8.65 -7.66 25.45
C LYS A 387 -9.06 -7.59 23.97
N ILE A 388 -9.77 -6.54 23.55
CA ILE A 388 -10.38 -6.46 22.22
C ILE A 388 -9.38 -5.96 21.16
N ILE A 389 -8.66 -4.86 21.42
CA ILE A 389 -7.82 -4.20 20.40
C ILE A 389 -6.70 -5.11 19.87
N PRO A 390 -5.88 -5.79 20.70
CA PRO A 390 -4.81 -6.63 20.17
C PRO A 390 -5.33 -7.82 19.36
N ILE A 391 -6.46 -8.42 19.79
CA ILE A 391 -7.07 -9.53 19.05
C ILE A 391 -7.63 -9.04 17.71
N ALA A 392 -8.35 -7.92 17.71
CA ALA A 392 -8.89 -7.34 16.49
C ALA A 392 -7.77 -6.98 15.49
N ALA A 393 -6.67 -6.44 15.98
CA ALA A 393 -5.54 -6.09 15.13
C ALA A 393 -4.79 -7.32 14.60
N ALA A 394 -4.50 -8.32 15.45
CA ALA A 394 -3.85 -9.55 14.99
C ALA A 394 -4.71 -10.28 13.96
N PHE A 395 -6.01 -10.39 14.22
CA PHE A 395 -6.96 -11.02 13.30
C PHE A 395 -7.12 -10.21 12.00
N GLY A 396 -7.23 -8.89 12.10
CA GLY A 396 -7.28 -8.00 10.94
C GLY A 396 -6.01 -8.08 10.08
N GLY A 397 -4.82 -8.07 10.70
CA GLY A 397 -3.54 -8.25 10.01
C GLY A 397 -3.44 -9.61 9.32
N ALA A 398 -3.82 -10.68 10.00
CA ALA A 398 -3.86 -12.03 9.41
C ALA A 398 -4.86 -12.12 8.23
N THR A 399 -6.02 -11.47 8.35
CA THR A 399 -7.04 -11.44 7.27
C THR A 399 -6.51 -10.70 6.03
N ILE A 400 -5.83 -9.58 6.20
CA ILE A 400 -5.19 -8.86 5.09
C ILE A 400 -4.10 -9.73 4.45
N GLY A 401 -3.26 -10.38 5.25
CA GLY A 401 -2.27 -11.33 4.76
C GLY A 401 -2.89 -12.50 3.98
N ALA A 402 -3.99 -13.08 4.48
CA ALA A 402 -4.72 -14.14 3.78
C ALA A 402 -5.28 -13.68 2.44
N LEU A 403 -5.85 -12.48 2.38
CA LEU A 403 -6.34 -11.89 1.13
C LEU A 403 -5.20 -11.67 0.12
N SER A 404 -4.04 -11.19 0.57
CA SER A 404 -2.86 -11.04 -0.30
C SER A 404 -2.42 -12.37 -0.89
N VAL A 405 -2.32 -13.40 -0.05
CA VAL A 405 -1.97 -14.76 -0.50
C VAL A 405 -2.98 -15.29 -1.53
N VAL A 406 -4.28 -15.09 -1.30
CA VAL A 406 -5.32 -15.51 -2.26
C VAL A 406 -5.15 -14.76 -3.58
N CYS A 407 -4.87 -13.45 -3.55
CA CYS A 407 -4.62 -12.65 -4.76
C CYS A 407 -3.42 -13.19 -5.55
N ASP A 408 -2.32 -13.48 -4.86
CA ASP A 408 -1.10 -13.98 -5.50
C ASP A 408 -1.31 -15.39 -6.09
N LEU A 409 -2.01 -16.27 -5.38
CA LEU A 409 -2.37 -17.60 -5.88
C LEU A 409 -3.31 -17.57 -7.09
N MET A 410 -4.27 -16.64 -7.10
CA MET A 410 -5.18 -16.47 -8.24
C MET A 410 -4.50 -15.76 -9.43
N GLY A 411 -3.29 -15.25 -9.26
CA GLY A 411 -2.55 -14.53 -10.30
C GLY A 411 -3.29 -13.28 -10.79
N THR A 412 -3.78 -12.45 -9.89
CA THR A 412 -4.51 -11.21 -10.21
C THR A 412 -3.68 -10.27 -11.10
N LEU A 413 -4.34 -9.30 -11.78
CA LEU A 413 -3.71 -8.33 -12.69
C LEU A 413 -2.82 -7.30 -11.94
N GLY A 414 -2.03 -7.71 -11.00
CA GLY A 414 -1.12 -6.91 -10.19
C GLY A 414 -0.61 -7.72 -9.02
N SER A 415 0.18 -7.13 -8.13
CA SER A 415 0.49 -7.78 -6.86
C SER A 415 -0.73 -7.72 -5.93
N GLY A 416 -0.96 -8.79 -5.16
CA GLY A 416 -2.05 -8.83 -4.20
C GLY A 416 -2.01 -7.64 -3.23
N THR A 417 -0.81 -7.26 -2.80
CA THR A 417 -0.58 -6.12 -1.91
C THR A 417 -1.03 -4.79 -2.53
N SER A 418 -0.70 -4.53 -3.80
CA SER A 418 -1.04 -3.27 -4.47
C SER A 418 -2.56 -3.14 -4.70
N ILE A 419 -3.24 -4.22 -5.06
CA ILE A 419 -4.70 -4.23 -5.22
C ILE A 419 -5.39 -3.96 -3.87
N LEU A 420 -4.94 -4.60 -2.79
CA LEU A 420 -5.47 -4.36 -1.46
C LEU A 420 -5.30 -2.90 -1.03
N LEU A 421 -4.11 -2.32 -1.27
CA LEU A 421 -3.84 -0.91 -1.00
C LEU A 421 -4.77 0.02 -1.80
N ALA A 422 -4.95 -0.25 -3.09
CA ALA A 422 -5.83 0.54 -3.94
C ALA A 422 -7.29 0.49 -3.46
N VAL A 423 -7.82 -0.71 -3.20
CA VAL A 423 -9.21 -0.88 -2.76
C VAL A 423 -9.48 -0.23 -1.41
N THR A 424 -8.59 -0.42 -0.44
CA THR A 424 -8.75 0.18 0.89
C THR A 424 -8.66 1.70 0.85
N THR A 425 -7.82 2.25 -0.01
CA THR A 425 -7.71 3.70 -0.22
C THR A 425 -8.97 4.27 -0.87
N ILE A 426 -9.47 3.64 -1.93
CA ILE A 426 -10.71 4.04 -2.62
C ILE A 426 -11.90 4.01 -1.65
N TYR A 427 -12.01 2.94 -0.86
CA TYR A 427 -13.07 2.84 0.14
C TYR A 427 -12.96 3.92 1.22
N GLY A 428 -11.74 4.24 1.68
CA GLY A 428 -11.50 5.32 2.62
C GLY A 428 -11.95 6.68 2.09
N TYR A 429 -11.70 6.96 0.82
CA TYR A 429 -12.18 8.20 0.17
C TYR A 429 -13.70 8.20 -0.03
N TYR A 430 -14.30 7.09 -0.38
CA TYR A 430 -15.75 6.94 -0.43
C TYR A 430 -16.39 7.27 0.93
N GLU A 431 -15.86 6.71 2.01
CA GLU A 431 -16.35 6.98 3.37
C GLU A 431 -16.19 8.45 3.78
N LEU A 432 -15.08 9.08 3.39
CA LEU A 432 -14.85 10.51 3.57
C LEU A 432 -15.90 11.35 2.81
N ALA A 433 -16.16 11.00 1.55
CA ALA A 433 -17.17 11.68 0.73
C ALA A 433 -18.57 11.57 1.30
N VAL A 434 -18.93 10.40 1.83
CA VAL A 434 -20.22 10.18 2.49
C VAL A 434 -20.36 11.02 3.78
N LYS A 435 -19.30 11.06 4.60
CA LYS A 435 -19.28 11.83 5.85
C LYS A 435 -19.39 13.33 5.65
N GLU A 436 -18.80 13.87 4.59
CA GLU A 436 -18.83 15.31 4.31
C GLU A 436 -20.08 15.76 3.53
N GLY A 437 -21.02 14.83 3.26
CA GLY A 437 -22.30 15.16 2.59
C GLY A 437 -22.15 15.53 1.12
N GLY A 438 -20.99 15.25 0.51
CA GLY A 438 -20.70 15.54 -0.89
C GLY A 438 -21.48 14.68 -1.90
N PHE A 439 -21.95 13.53 -1.48
CA PHE A 439 -22.83 12.68 -2.29
C PHE A 439 -24.29 12.89 -1.90
N ASN A 440 -25.13 13.22 -2.85
CA ASN A 440 -26.58 13.37 -2.65
C ASN A 440 -27.13 12.12 -1.96
N LYS A 441 -27.87 12.31 -0.87
CA LYS A 441 -28.53 11.23 -0.12
C LYS A 441 -29.32 10.24 -1.00
N SER A 442 -29.78 10.66 -2.17
CA SER A 442 -30.54 9.84 -3.13
C SER A 442 -29.72 8.73 -3.82
N LEU A 443 -28.40 8.88 -3.95
CA LEU A 443 -27.54 7.82 -4.52
C LEU A 443 -27.10 6.81 -3.45
N VAL A 444 -26.97 7.26 -2.21
CA VAL A 444 -26.51 6.39 -1.10
C VAL A 444 -27.65 5.50 -0.58
N SER A 445 -28.91 5.97 -0.61
CA SER A 445 -30.06 5.12 -0.24
C SER A 445 -30.27 3.95 -1.20
N GLY A 446 -30.00 4.12 -2.49
CA GLY A 446 -30.12 3.04 -3.48
C GLY A 446 -29.09 1.91 -3.31
N PHE A 447 -27.91 2.20 -2.70
CA PHE A 447 -26.89 1.18 -2.43
C PHE A 447 -27.02 0.53 -1.05
N SER A 448 -27.64 1.22 -0.07
CA SER A 448 -27.80 0.69 1.28
C SER A 448 -29.05 -0.16 1.48
N GLU A 449 -30.04 -0.05 0.58
CA GLU A 449 -31.26 -0.90 0.58
C GLU A 449 -31.12 -2.18 -0.25
N GLY A 450 -29.98 -2.39 -0.92
CA GLY A 450 -29.73 -3.54 -1.78
C GLY A 450 -28.70 -4.56 -1.24
N ILE A 451 -28.25 -4.44 0.02
CA ILE A 451 -27.32 -5.40 0.66
C ILE A 451 -27.91 -5.91 1.97
#